data_1f7a3d4863111e86fe0ec2ee8e4031a4
#
_entry.id   1f7a3d4863111e86fe0ec2ee8e4031a4
#
_cell.length_a   1.000
_cell.length_b   1.000
_cell.length_c   1.000
_cell.angle_alpha   90.00
_cell.angle_beta   90.00
_cell.angle_gamma   90.00
#
_symmetry.space_group_name_H-M   'P 1'
#
loop_
_entity.id
_entity.type
_entity.pdbx_description
1 polymer ?
#
loop_
_entity_poly.entity_id
_entity_poly.type
_entity_poly.pdbx_seq_one_letter_code
_entity_poly.pdbx_strand_id
1 'polypeptide(L)'
;MFSVFDGNIRTIQRVAAKVQRVMVVDPNPATARLLTEHLRPLGGVQIFSAPTAEKGYAMARATDPQLIFVEHGSSGVDGLAFTRKLRRSDLACREAPVIMCTSEATAEAIFGARDAGVHEFMRKPFNLKDLERRLEAVTLKPRDWIEAVAYVGPDRRRFNSADYKGPRKRKADAANTPAARLSQALRIVKSAAQALDSDPAQARRALAAQALELRRVGEAVKEPRLMQAAEALTACTQTDMAGSGARAELVKRIDALMGFMSAEEAGRAA
;
A
#
# COMPACT_ATOMS: atom_id res chain seq x y z
N MET A 1 -32.45 10.75 -19.17
CA MET A 1 -31.71 9.96 -18.19
C MET A 1 -30.25 10.41 -18.31
N PHE A 2 -29.85 11.39 -17.50
CA PHE A 2 -28.53 12.01 -17.61
C PHE A 2 -27.47 11.01 -17.14
N SER A 3 -26.45 10.79 -17.94
CA SER A 3 -25.28 9.99 -17.56
C SER A 3 -24.63 10.68 -16.37
N VAL A 4 -24.58 9.99 -15.25
CA VAL A 4 -24.12 10.50 -13.95
C VAL A 4 -22.60 10.73 -13.94
N PHE A 5 -21.88 10.18 -14.92
CA PHE A 5 -20.48 10.46 -15.21
C PHE A 5 -20.37 11.52 -16.32
N ASP A 6 -20.54 12.78 -15.97
CA ASP A 6 -20.24 13.92 -16.87
C ASP A 6 -18.73 14.19 -16.98
N GLY A 7 -17.92 13.35 -16.35
CA GLY A 7 -16.48 13.34 -16.44
C GLY A 7 -16.01 12.36 -17.50
N ASN A 8 -15.53 12.86 -18.58
CA ASN A 8 -14.69 12.23 -19.60
C ASN A 8 -14.83 10.69 -19.73
N ILE A 9 -15.61 10.20 -20.67
CA ILE A 9 -15.82 8.79 -21.03
C ILE A 9 -14.49 8.00 -21.03
N ARG A 10 -13.39 8.62 -21.44
CA ARG A 10 -12.05 8.03 -21.40
C ARG A 10 -11.57 7.69 -19.98
N THR A 11 -11.91 8.51 -18.98
CA THR A 11 -11.56 8.24 -17.58
C THR A 11 -12.33 7.04 -17.06
N ILE A 12 -13.62 6.96 -17.33
CA ILE A 12 -14.49 5.84 -16.97
C ILE A 12 -13.95 4.54 -17.57
N GLN A 13 -13.64 4.53 -18.86
CA GLN A 13 -13.08 3.36 -19.55
C GLN A 13 -11.74 2.92 -18.96
N ARG A 14 -10.86 3.86 -18.61
CA ARG A 14 -9.55 3.56 -17.98
C ARG A 14 -9.70 2.99 -16.57
N VAL A 15 -10.67 3.47 -15.80
CA VAL A 15 -10.99 2.92 -14.47
C VAL A 15 -11.58 1.52 -14.64
N ALA A 16 -12.58 1.36 -15.52
CA ALA A 16 -13.25 0.08 -15.79
C ALA A 16 -12.26 -1.03 -16.21
N ALA A 17 -11.25 -0.69 -17.02
CA ALA A 17 -10.22 -1.64 -17.42
C ALA A 17 -9.38 -2.19 -16.24
N LYS A 18 -9.37 -1.49 -15.10
CA LYS A 18 -8.57 -1.86 -13.92
C LYS A 18 -9.38 -2.40 -12.75
N VAL A 19 -10.68 -2.17 -12.74
CA VAL A 19 -11.56 -2.47 -11.60
C VAL A 19 -12.73 -3.31 -12.09
N GLN A 20 -12.58 -4.63 -12.02
CA GLN A 20 -13.62 -5.59 -12.38
C GLN A 20 -14.26 -6.26 -11.16
N ARG A 21 -13.48 -6.46 -10.09
CA ARG A 21 -13.94 -7.06 -8.84
C ARG A 21 -13.77 -6.06 -7.70
N VAL A 22 -14.89 -5.68 -7.10
CA VAL A 22 -14.95 -4.74 -5.97
C VAL A 22 -15.49 -5.46 -4.76
N MET A 23 -14.86 -5.26 -3.62
CA MET A 23 -15.36 -5.77 -2.35
C MET A 23 -15.77 -4.60 -1.45
N VAL A 24 -16.91 -4.76 -0.78
CA VAL A 24 -17.44 -3.81 0.20
C VAL A 24 -17.54 -4.53 1.55
N VAL A 25 -16.80 -4.05 2.54
CA VAL A 25 -16.85 -4.54 3.94
C VAL A 25 -17.57 -3.47 4.78
N ASP A 26 -18.86 -3.64 4.95
CA ASP A 26 -19.72 -2.68 5.66
C ASP A 26 -20.92 -3.44 6.27
N PRO A 27 -21.23 -3.28 7.55
CA PRO A 27 -22.39 -3.91 8.17
C PRO A 27 -23.72 -3.37 7.61
N ASN A 28 -23.71 -2.18 7.02
CA ASN A 28 -24.88 -1.59 6.41
C ASN A 28 -25.02 -1.99 4.93
N PRO A 29 -26.00 -2.84 4.57
CA PRO A 29 -26.18 -3.27 3.18
C PRO A 29 -26.57 -2.12 2.23
N ALA A 30 -27.06 -1.01 2.75
CA ALA A 30 -27.39 0.16 1.92
C ALA A 30 -26.12 0.78 1.31
N THR A 31 -24.98 0.74 2.01
CA THR A 31 -23.68 1.20 1.47
C THR A 31 -23.28 0.38 0.23
N ALA A 32 -23.39 -0.95 0.32
CA ALA A 32 -23.07 -1.82 -0.82
C ALA A 32 -24.00 -1.55 -2.02
N ARG A 33 -25.30 -1.36 -1.79
CA ARG A 33 -26.26 -1.00 -2.85
C ARG A 33 -25.92 0.33 -3.49
N LEU A 34 -25.64 1.37 -2.69
CA LEU A 34 -25.24 2.69 -3.17
C LEU A 34 -23.99 2.63 -4.04
N LEU A 35 -22.95 1.92 -3.57
CA LEU A 35 -21.74 1.72 -4.35
C LEU A 35 -22.01 0.94 -5.64
N THR A 36 -22.87 -0.08 -5.61
CA THR A 36 -23.26 -0.83 -6.80
C THR A 36 -23.91 0.09 -7.85
N GLU A 37 -24.81 0.94 -7.43
CA GLU A 37 -25.46 1.89 -8.35
C GLU A 37 -24.47 2.89 -8.92
N HIS A 38 -23.58 3.42 -8.09
CA HIS A 38 -22.58 4.38 -8.53
C HIS A 38 -21.49 3.79 -9.41
N LEU A 39 -21.17 2.51 -9.25
CA LEU A 39 -20.17 1.80 -10.06
C LEU A 39 -20.77 1.17 -11.34
N ARG A 40 -22.11 1.12 -11.47
CA ARG A 40 -22.79 0.56 -12.65
C ARG A 40 -22.30 1.14 -13.99
N PRO A 41 -22.02 2.46 -14.11
CA PRO A 41 -21.51 3.04 -15.36
C PRO A 41 -20.13 2.51 -15.80
N LEU A 42 -19.36 1.88 -14.90
CA LEU A 42 -18.10 1.24 -15.28
C LEU A 42 -18.31 -0.02 -16.12
N GLY A 43 -19.53 -0.60 -16.15
CA GLY A 43 -19.85 -1.80 -16.91
C GLY A 43 -19.12 -3.05 -16.38
N GLY A 44 -19.86 -4.15 -16.20
CA GLY A 44 -19.25 -5.46 -15.88
C GLY A 44 -18.57 -5.62 -14.52
N VAL A 45 -18.66 -4.62 -13.63
CA VAL A 45 -18.05 -4.69 -12.28
C VAL A 45 -18.85 -5.66 -11.41
N GLN A 46 -18.15 -6.66 -10.88
CA GLN A 46 -18.71 -7.58 -9.89
C GLN A 46 -18.47 -7.02 -8.48
N ILE A 47 -19.56 -6.90 -7.69
CA ILE A 47 -19.49 -6.37 -6.33
C ILE A 47 -19.82 -7.47 -5.33
N PHE A 48 -18.89 -7.67 -4.41
CA PHE A 48 -18.98 -8.61 -3.30
C PHE A 48 -19.16 -7.83 -2.01
N SER A 49 -20.12 -8.24 -1.17
CA SER A 49 -20.41 -7.54 0.09
C SER A 49 -20.23 -8.46 1.29
N ALA A 50 -19.57 -7.96 2.31
CA ALA A 50 -19.33 -8.66 3.57
C ALA A 50 -19.72 -7.76 4.76
N PRO A 51 -20.54 -8.24 5.71
CA PRO A 51 -21.02 -7.42 6.82
C PRO A 51 -20.02 -7.35 7.99
N THR A 52 -18.96 -8.15 8.01
CA THR A 52 -17.93 -8.14 9.05
C THR A 52 -16.52 -8.24 8.48
N ALA A 53 -15.53 -7.86 9.27
CA ALA A 53 -14.12 -7.94 8.88
C ALA A 53 -13.68 -9.40 8.59
N GLU A 54 -14.15 -10.38 9.37
CA GLU A 54 -13.83 -11.80 9.18
C GLU A 54 -14.37 -12.32 7.85
N LYS A 55 -15.66 -12.04 7.56
CA LYS A 55 -16.30 -12.42 6.30
C LYS A 55 -15.64 -11.69 5.13
N GLY A 56 -15.26 -10.42 5.32
CA GLY A 56 -14.51 -9.64 4.33
C GLY A 56 -13.16 -10.28 4.02
N TYR A 57 -12.43 -10.73 5.02
CA TYR A 57 -11.14 -11.39 4.82
C TYR A 57 -11.26 -12.74 4.10
N ALA A 58 -12.25 -13.55 4.47
CA ALA A 58 -12.54 -14.81 3.77
C ALA A 58 -12.95 -14.56 2.30
N MET A 59 -13.77 -13.53 2.07
CA MET A 59 -14.20 -13.12 0.72
C MET A 59 -13.03 -12.57 -0.11
N ALA A 60 -12.13 -11.80 0.48
CA ALA A 60 -10.92 -11.31 -0.19
C ALA A 60 -10.06 -12.45 -0.73
N ARG A 61 -9.92 -13.53 0.04
CA ARG A 61 -9.22 -14.75 -0.38
C ARG A 61 -9.91 -15.46 -1.54
N ALA A 62 -11.24 -15.50 -1.53
CA ALA A 62 -12.02 -16.23 -2.54
C ALA A 62 -12.19 -15.48 -3.86
N THR A 63 -12.24 -14.13 -3.81
CA THR A 63 -12.62 -13.31 -4.97
C THR A 63 -11.49 -12.49 -5.55
N ASP A 64 -10.36 -12.36 -4.84
CA ASP A 64 -9.21 -11.55 -5.24
C ASP A 64 -9.62 -10.16 -5.77
N PRO A 65 -10.21 -9.29 -4.93
CA PRO A 65 -10.75 -8.00 -5.36
C PRO A 65 -9.62 -7.05 -5.79
N GLN A 66 -9.93 -6.23 -6.79
CA GLN A 66 -9.03 -5.20 -7.33
C GLN A 66 -9.28 -3.81 -6.71
N LEU A 67 -10.36 -3.69 -5.93
CA LEU A 67 -10.71 -2.50 -5.16
C LEU A 67 -11.51 -2.92 -3.94
N ILE A 68 -11.21 -2.32 -2.79
CA ILE A 68 -11.89 -2.64 -1.53
C ILE A 68 -12.39 -1.34 -0.90
N PHE A 69 -13.68 -1.30 -0.60
CA PHE A 69 -14.28 -0.32 0.30
C PHE A 69 -14.41 -0.96 1.69
N VAL A 70 -13.92 -0.28 2.72
CA VAL A 70 -14.02 -0.77 4.09
C VAL A 70 -14.58 0.32 4.99
N GLU A 71 -15.59 -0.04 5.77
CA GLU A 71 -16.17 0.82 6.79
C GLU A 71 -15.26 0.88 8.03
N HIS A 72 -15.27 2.01 8.74
CA HIS A 72 -14.62 2.18 10.04
C HIS A 72 -15.39 3.16 10.91
N GLY A 73 -15.56 2.83 12.19
CA GLY A 73 -16.18 3.70 13.21
C GLY A 73 -17.64 3.38 13.55
N SER A 74 -18.38 2.61 12.72
CA SER A 74 -19.67 2.07 13.11
C SER A 74 -19.55 0.67 13.73
N SER A 75 -20.54 0.28 14.50
CA SER A 75 -20.57 -1.00 15.23
C SER A 75 -20.34 -2.18 14.28
N GLY A 76 -19.27 -2.94 14.47
CA GLY A 76 -19.05 -4.24 13.87
C GLY A 76 -17.91 -4.39 12.88
N VAL A 77 -17.29 -3.31 12.40
CA VAL A 77 -16.11 -3.38 11.52
C VAL A 77 -15.00 -2.45 12.01
N ASP A 78 -13.87 -3.02 12.42
CA ASP A 78 -12.62 -2.28 12.57
C ASP A 78 -11.87 -2.29 11.21
N GLY A 79 -12.12 -1.28 10.40
CA GLY A 79 -11.51 -1.13 9.09
C GLY A 79 -10.00 -0.94 9.15
N LEU A 80 -9.45 -0.38 10.26
CA LEU A 80 -8.01 -0.23 10.45
C LEU A 80 -7.35 -1.61 10.68
N ALA A 81 -7.90 -2.41 11.59
CA ALA A 81 -7.40 -3.76 11.86
C ALA A 81 -7.55 -4.66 10.63
N PHE A 82 -8.69 -4.59 9.93
CA PHE A 82 -8.91 -5.30 8.66
C PHE A 82 -7.83 -4.95 7.64
N THR A 83 -7.57 -3.66 7.42
CA THR A 83 -6.59 -3.20 6.44
C THR A 83 -5.18 -3.65 6.83
N ARG A 84 -4.76 -3.49 8.09
CA ARG A 84 -3.43 -3.96 8.56
C ARG A 84 -3.25 -5.46 8.35
N LYS A 85 -4.28 -6.26 8.67
CA LYS A 85 -4.28 -7.72 8.47
C LYS A 85 -4.16 -8.06 6.98
N LEU A 86 -4.92 -7.40 6.12
CA LEU A 86 -4.85 -7.57 4.66
C LEU A 86 -3.44 -7.27 4.14
N ARG A 87 -2.84 -6.14 4.52
CA ARG A 87 -1.51 -5.72 4.04
C ARG A 87 -0.40 -6.71 4.42
N ARG A 88 -0.53 -7.34 5.59
CA ARG A 88 0.45 -8.32 6.09
C ARG A 88 0.15 -9.77 5.68
N SER A 89 -0.95 -10.00 4.96
CA SER A 89 -1.32 -11.34 4.48
C SER A 89 -0.51 -11.78 3.27
N ASP A 90 -0.70 -13.01 2.88
CA ASP A 90 -0.20 -13.66 1.66
C ASP A 90 -1.23 -13.62 0.51
N LEU A 91 -2.35 -12.92 0.68
CA LEU A 91 -3.40 -12.82 -0.34
C LEU A 91 -2.90 -12.03 -1.55
N ALA A 92 -3.29 -12.44 -2.75
CA ALA A 92 -2.95 -11.73 -3.99
C ALA A 92 -3.45 -10.28 -3.97
N CYS A 93 -4.65 -10.03 -3.40
CA CYS A 93 -5.23 -8.71 -3.25
C CYS A 93 -4.65 -7.86 -2.09
N ARG A 94 -3.56 -8.30 -1.45
CA ARG A 94 -2.96 -7.54 -0.33
C ARG A 94 -2.56 -6.10 -0.69
N GLU A 95 -2.24 -5.86 -1.94
CA GLU A 95 -1.87 -4.54 -2.47
C GLU A 95 -3.04 -3.79 -3.12
N ALA A 96 -4.20 -4.44 -3.25
CA ALA A 96 -5.38 -3.81 -3.84
C ALA A 96 -5.70 -2.48 -3.16
N PRO A 97 -6.10 -1.46 -3.90
CA PRO A 97 -6.57 -0.20 -3.36
C PRO A 97 -7.65 -0.40 -2.30
N VAL A 98 -7.48 0.25 -1.15
CA VAL A 98 -8.48 0.31 -0.08
C VAL A 98 -8.93 1.75 0.07
N ILE A 99 -10.24 1.97 -0.04
CA ILE A 99 -10.92 3.24 0.26
C ILE A 99 -11.69 3.04 1.56
N MET A 100 -11.31 3.77 2.61
CA MET A 100 -11.99 3.71 3.90
C MET A 100 -13.15 4.68 3.93
N CYS A 101 -14.33 4.16 4.25
CA CYS A 101 -15.58 4.93 4.37
C CYS A 101 -15.96 5.04 5.85
N THR A 102 -16.16 6.26 6.37
CA THR A 102 -16.50 6.47 7.77
C THR A 102 -17.38 7.70 7.96
N SER A 103 -18.19 7.73 9.02
CA SER A 103 -18.89 8.92 9.49
C SER A 103 -17.99 9.82 10.33
N GLU A 104 -16.91 9.28 10.92
CA GLU A 104 -15.98 9.98 11.79
C GLU A 104 -14.76 10.47 11.01
N ALA A 105 -14.77 11.73 10.58
CA ALA A 105 -13.67 12.33 9.83
C ALA A 105 -12.78 13.22 10.72
N THR A 106 -12.34 12.70 11.87
CA THR A 106 -11.36 13.37 12.73
C THR A 106 -9.95 13.28 12.16
N ALA A 107 -9.06 14.17 12.58
CA ALA A 107 -7.65 14.11 12.17
C ALA A 107 -7.01 12.76 12.60
N GLU A 108 -7.37 12.25 13.78
CA GLU A 108 -6.89 10.99 14.31
C GLU A 108 -7.34 9.81 13.43
N ALA A 109 -8.63 9.75 13.04
CA ALA A 109 -9.15 8.73 12.14
C ALA A 109 -8.46 8.75 10.78
N ILE A 110 -8.20 9.95 10.22
CA ILE A 110 -7.49 10.13 8.95
C ILE A 110 -6.03 9.62 9.07
N PHE A 111 -5.31 9.98 10.14
CA PHE A 111 -3.95 9.50 10.36
C PHE A 111 -3.91 8.00 10.65
N GLY A 112 -4.87 7.47 11.41
CA GLY A 112 -5.04 6.04 11.65
C GLY A 112 -5.23 5.25 10.36
N ALA A 113 -6.09 5.74 9.46
CA ALA A 113 -6.32 5.14 8.14
C ALA A 113 -5.03 5.13 7.30
N ARG A 114 -4.32 6.27 7.23
CA ARG A 114 -3.04 6.38 6.55
C ARG A 114 -2.03 5.36 7.08
N ASP A 115 -1.91 5.25 8.40
CA ASP A 115 -0.92 4.40 9.06
C ASP A 115 -1.32 2.91 9.05
N ALA A 116 -2.58 2.61 8.78
CA ALA A 116 -3.07 1.26 8.50
C ALA A 116 -2.80 0.78 7.06
N GLY A 117 -2.37 1.65 6.16
CA GLY A 117 -2.12 1.30 4.75
C GLY A 117 -3.35 1.47 3.84
N VAL A 118 -4.27 2.34 4.23
CA VAL A 118 -5.41 2.76 3.40
C VAL A 118 -4.92 3.66 2.26
N HIS A 119 -5.50 3.53 1.08
CA HIS A 119 -5.17 4.39 -0.06
C HIS A 119 -5.88 5.73 0.02
N GLU A 120 -7.18 5.72 0.21
CA GLU A 120 -7.99 6.92 0.25
C GLU A 120 -9.03 6.84 1.37
N PHE A 121 -9.42 7.99 1.86
CA PHE A 121 -10.39 8.16 2.93
C PHE A 121 -11.61 8.91 2.39
N MET A 122 -12.81 8.43 2.69
CA MET A 122 -14.06 9.02 2.22
C MET A 122 -15.03 9.16 3.39
N ARG A 123 -15.51 10.40 3.64
CA ARG A 123 -16.46 10.67 4.71
C ARG A 123 -17.88 10.34 4.26
N LYS A 124 -18.66 9.69 5.11
CA LYS A 124 -20.11 9.52 4.94
C LYS A 124 -20.88 10.75 5.49
N PRO A 125 -21.95 11.22 4.82
CA PRO A 125 -22.40 10.80 3.51
C PRO A 125 -21.47 11.30 2.40
N PHE A 126 -21.27 10.51 1.35
CA PHE A 126 -20.49 10.89 0.17
C PHE A 126 -21.38 10.97 -1.08
N ASN A 127 -20.97 11.77 -2.01
CA ASN A 127 -21.62 11.92 -3.30
C ASN A 127 -20.80 11.25 -4.42
N LEU A 128 -21.36 11.20 -5.62
CA LEU A 128 -20.72 10.58 -6.76
C LEU A 128 -19.37 11.24 -7.12
N LYS A 129 -19.25 12.56 -7.03
CA LYS A 129 -18.00 13.27 -7.34
C LYS A 129 -16.88 12.90 -6.36
N ASP A 130 -17.24 12.67 -5.08
CA ASP A 130 -16.28 12.19 -4.09
C ASP A 130 -15.79 10.79 -4.45
N LEU A 131 -16.69 9.89 -4.84
CA LEU A 131 -16.35 8.55 -5.27
C LEU A 131 -15.48 8.56 -6.52
N GLU A 132 -15.86 9.28 -7.57
CA GLU A 132 -15.09 9.42 -8.82
C GLU A 132 -13.66 9.89 -8.56
N ARG A 133 -13.51 10.93 -7.74
CA ARG A 133 -12.21 11.48 -7.39
C ARG A 133 -11.32 10.44 -6.68
N ARG A 134 -11.90 9.63 -5.77
CA ARG A 134 -11.14 8.57 -5.09
C ARG A 134 -10.80 7.43 -6.02
N LEU A 135 -11.73 7.01 -6.87
CA LEU A 135 -11.49 6.01 -7.91
C LEU A 135 -10.35 6.43 -8.84
N GLU A 136 -10.39 7.66 -9.35
CA GLU A 136 -9.31 8.19 -10.20
C GLU A 136 -7.97 8.17 -9.46
N ALA A 137 -7.95 8.63 -8.20
CA ALA A 137 -6.73 8.69 -7.40
C ALA A 137 -6.10 7.30 -7.22
N VAL A 138 -6.89 6.27 -6.90
CA VAL A 138 -6.35 4.94 -6.59
C VAL A 138 -6.09 4.09 -7.84
N THR A 139 -6.79 4.34 -8.95
CA THR A 139 -6.66 3.52 -10.16
C THR A 139 -5.75 4.12 -11.22
N LEU A 140 -5.80 5.44 -11.41
CA LEU A 140 -5.08 6.14 -12.49
C LEU A 140 -3.81 6.85 -12.01
N LYS A 141 -3.71 7.10 -10.70
CA LYS A 141 -2.55 7.78 -10.05
C LYS A 141 -2.02 6.94 -8.89
N PRO A 142 -1.65 5.66 -9.14
CA PRO A 142 -1.19 4.78 -8.07
C PRO A 142 0.01 5.38 -7.35
N ARG A 143 0.10 5.11 -6.05
CA ARG A 143 1.25 5.47 -5.23
C ARG A 143 2.20 4.29 -5.15
N ASP A 144 3.50 4.59 -4.98
CA ASP A 144 4.51 3.57 -4.77
C ASP A 144 4.17 2.74 -3.53
N TRP A 145 4.45 1.44 -3.59
CA TRP A 145 4.24 0.52 -2.49
C TRP A 145 5.43 0.54 -1.54
N ILE A 146 5.16 0.63 -0.25
CA ILE A 146 6.16 0.56 0.81
C ILE A 146 6.00 -0.78 1.54
N GLU A 147 7.05 -1.58 1.51
CA GLU A 147 7.15 -2.84 2.26
C GLU A 147 8.22 -2.67 3.33
N ALA A 148 7.80 -2.40 4.58
CA ALA A 148 8.69 -2.26 5.73
C ALA A 148 8.11 -3.02 6.93
N VAL A 149 8.91 -3.23 7.98
CA VAL A 149 8.43 -3.93 9.19
C VAL A 149 7.35 -3.12 9.90
N ALA A 150 7.59 -1.82 10.08
CA ALA A 150 6.66 -0.96 10.79
C ALA A 150 5.45 -0.52 9.94
N TYR A 151 5.53 -0.64 8.61
CA TYR A 151 4.49 -0.17 7.71
C TYR A 151 4.45 -0.96 6.41
N VAL A 152 3.25 -1.37 6.03
CA VAL A 152 2.98 -1.99 4.74
C VAL A 152 1.81 -1.27 4.09
N GLY A 153 2.01 -0.75 2.88
CA GLY A 153 0.96 -0.02 2.18
C GLY A 153 1.49 1.01 1.18
N PRO A 154 0.59 1.83 0.60
CA PRO A 154 0.97 2.89 -0.34
C PRO A 154 1.76 4.00 0.36
N ASP A 155 2.65 4.69 -0.37
CA ASP A 155 3.43 5.81 0.19
C ASP A 155 2.52 6.83 0.88
N ARG A 156 2.77 7.05 2.17
CA ARG A 156 1.97 7.92 3.04
C ARG A 156 2.07 9.42 2.72
N ARG A 157 3.09 9.83 1.98
CA ARG A 157 3.38 11.25 1.70
C ARG A 157 2.31 11.93 0.86
N ARG A 158 1.54 11.15 0.09
CA ARG A 158 0.48 11.64 -0.79
C ARG A 158 -0.91 11.18 -0.37
N PHE A 159 -1.09 10.82 0.90
CA PHE A 159 -2.40 10.40 1.39
C PHE A 159 -3.42 11.55 1.24
N ASN A 160 -4.58 11.26 0.67
CA ASN A 160 -5.63 12.22 0.33
C ASN A 160 -5.15 13.46 -0.45
N SER A 161 -4.11 13.31 -1.27
CA SER A 161 -3.55 14.42 -2.06
C SER A 161 -4.56 15.07 -3.01
N ALA A 162 -5.66 14.39 -3.34
CA ALA A 162 -6.76 14.93 -4.15
C ALA A 162 -7.48 16.10 -3.48
N ASP A 163 -7.47 16.16 -2.14
CA ASP A 163 -8.13 17.23 -1.36
C ASP A 163 -7.20 18.39 -1.02
N TYR A 164 -5.90 18.21 -1.19
CA TYR A 164 -4.93 19.24 -0.80
C TYR A 164 -4.80 20.32 -1.88
N LYS A 165 -5.33 21.51 -1.58
CA LYS A 165 -5.28 22.71 -2.43
C LYS A 165 -4.20 23.73 -2.01
N GLY A 166 -3.42 23.43 -0.96
CA GLY A 166 -2.42 24.35 -0.43
C GLY A 166 -1.08 24.30 -1.20
N PRO A 167 -0.17 25.29 -0.95
CA PRO A 167 1.15 25.29 -1.55
C PRO A 167 1.92 24.04 -1.13
N ARG A 168 2.54 23.36 -2.08
CA ARG A 168 3.39 22.18 -1.84
C ARG A 168 4.65 22.59 -1.08
N LYS A 169 4.56 22.69 0.24
CA LYS A 169 5.64 23.18 1.13
C LYS A 169 6.80 22.20 1.31
N ARG A 170 6.75 21.01 0.78
CA ARG A 170 7.86 20.05 0.86
C ARG A 170 8.46 19.87 -0.52
N LYS A 171 9.77 19.86 -0.60
CA LYS A 171 10.56 19.52 -1.80
C LYS A 171 10.17 18.08 -2.25
N ALA A 172 8.99 17.94 -2.86
CA ALA A 172 8.48 16.65 -3.37
C ALA A 172 9.45 16.06 -4.42
N ASP A 173 10.19 16.92 -5.11
CA ASP A 173 11.17 16.54 -6.11
C ASP A 173 12.43 15.89 -5.50
N ALA A 174 12.81 16.24 -4.27
CA ALA A 174 13.94 15.62 -3.57
C ALA A 174 13.63 14.19 -3.08
N ALA A 175 12.36 13.84 -2.87
CA ALA A 175 11.97 12.51 -2.37
C ALA A 175 12.08 11.40 -3.42
N ASN A 176 12.21 11.73 -4.68
CA ASN A 176 12.26 10.78 -5.79
C ASN A 176 13.64 10.69 -6.45
N THR A 177 14.65 11.33 -5.88
CA THR A 177 16.02 11.19 -6.38
C THR A 177 16.57 9.79 -6.07
N PRO A 178 17.46 9.23 -6.93
CA PRO A 178 18.11 7.95 -6.66
C PRO A 178 18.78 7.91 -5.27
N ALA A 179 19.40 8.99 -4.83
CA ALA A 179 20.02 9.09 -3.51
C ALA A 179 19.00 8.97 -2.37
N ALA A 180 17.85 9.66 -2.47
CA ALA A 180 16.79 9.57 -1.47
C ALA A 180 16.14 8.18 -1.42
N ARG A 181 15.99 7.52 -2.58
CA ARG A 181 15.50 6.15 -2.69
C ARG A 181 16.49 5.16 -2.08
N LEU A 182 17.78 5.32 -2.35
CA LEU A 182 18.86 4.54 -1.74
C LEU A 182 18.80 4.63 -0.22
N SER A 183 18.83 5.85 0.32
CA SER A 183 18.77 6.09 1.76
C SER A 183 17.53 5.48 2.42
N GLN A 184 16.38 5.61 1.77
CA GLN A 184 15.13 5.02 2.29
C GLN A 184 15.20 3.50 2.29
N ALA A 185 15.67 2.89 1.20
CA ALA A 185 15.76 1.44 1.09
C ALA A 185 16.73 0.87 2.14
N LEU A 186 17.91 1.46 2.32
CA LEU A 186 18.88 1.03 3.30
C LEU A 186 18.37 1.14 4.75
N ARG A 187 17.62 2.20 5.07
CA ARG A 187 16.95 2.31 6.39
C ARG A 187 15.94 1.20 6.63
N ILE A 188 15.16 0.84 5.60
CA ILE A 188 14.21 -0.27 5.71
C ILE A 188 14.95 -1.60 5.87
N VAL A 189 16.03 -1.84 5.12
CA VAL A 189 16.88 -3.02 5.26
C VAL A 189 17.41 -3.14 6.70
N LYS A 190 17.95 -2.04 7.26
CA LYS A 190 18.43 -2.02 8.66
C LYS A 190 17.32 -2.38 9.66
N SER A 191 16.16 -1.76 9.53
CA SER A 191 15.01 -2.05 10.39
C SER A 191 14.51 -3.50 10.23
N ALA A 192 14.52 -4.03 9.01
CA ALA A 192 14.13 -5.42 8.75
C ALA A 192 15.12 -6.42 9.35
N ALA A 193 16.42 -6.12 9.30
CA ALA A 193 17.43 -6.92 9.96
C ALA A 193 17.21 -7.05 11.47
N GLN A 194 16.86 -5.94 12.13
CA GLN A 194 16.55 -5.92 13.57
C GLN A 194 15.28 -6.70 13.92
N ALA A 195 14.34 -6.83 13.00
CA ALA A 195 13.06 -7.49 13.21
C ALA A 195 13.05 -8.97 12.82
N LEU A 196 14.17 -9.55 12.37
CA LEU A 196 14.26 -10.94 11.94
C LEU A 196 13.81 -11.96 13.01
N ASP A 197 13.96 -11.62 14.29
CA ASP A 197 13.54 -12.47 15.41
C ASP A 197 12.09 -12.25 15.83
N SER A 198 11.62 -11.01 15.78
CA SER A 198 10.29 -10.64 16.26
C SER A 198 9.18 -10.82 15.21
N ASP A 199 9.48 -10.57 13.92
CA ASP A 199 8.56 -10.72 12.80
C ASP A 199 9.31 -11.21 11.54
N PRO A 200 9.76 -12.48 11.53
CA PRO A 200 10.61 -13.01 10.46
C PRO A 200 9.93 -12.99 9.09
N ALA A 201 8.62 -13.21 9.05
CA ALA A 201 7.87 -13.23 7.80
C ALA A 201 7.82 -11.84 7.15
N GLN A 202 7.53 -10.80 7.93
CA GLN A 202 7.49 -9.42 7.43
C GLN A 202 8.90 -8.88 7.16
N ALA A 203 9.87 -9.21 8.00
CA ALA A 203 11.26 -8.84 7.78
C ALA A 203 11.78 -9.37 6.43
N ARG A 204 11.53 -10.64 6.13
CA ARG A 204 11.90 -11.24 4.82
C ARG A 204 11.22 -10.55 3.64
N ARG A 205 9.91 -10.27 3.74
CA ARG A 205 9.20 -9.52 2.68
C ARG A 205 9.79 -8.14 2.48
N ALA A 206 10.08 -7.43 3.57
CA ALA A 206 10.72 -6.12 3.50
C ALA A 206 12.09 -6.19 2.85
N LEU A 207 12.94 -7.15 3.25
CA LEU A 207 14.27 -7.35 2.65
C LEU A 207 14.19 -7.66 1.15
N ALA A 208 13.29 -8.56 0.74
CA ALA A 208 13.09 -8.89 -0.67
C ALA A 208 12.63 -7.69 -1.50
N ALA A 209 11.69 -6.90 -0.98
CA ALA A 209 11.21 -5.69 -1.66
C ALA A 209 12.32 -4.64 -1.78
N GLN A 210 13.10 -4.44 -0.72
CA GLN A 210 14.20 -3.47 -0.76
C GLN A 210 15.37 -3.94 -1.63
N ALA A 211 15.64 -5.23 -1.72
CA ALA A 211 16.64 -5.76 -2.65
C ALA A 211 16.30 -5.40 -4.11
N LEU A 212 15.03 -5.56 -4.51
CA LEU A 212 14.58 -5.14 -5.84
C LEU A 212 14.69 -3.63 -6.05
N GLU A 213 14.37 -2.83 -5.05
CA GLU A 213 14.48 -1.38 -5.12
C GLU A 213 15.95 -0.93 -5.21
N LEU A 214 16.83 -1.51 -4.42
CA LEU A 214 18.28 -1.22 -4.45
C LEU A 214 18.89 -1.58 -5.80
N ARG A 215 18.46 -2.68 -6.42
CA ARG A 215 18.88 -3.04 -7.78
C ARG A 215 18.47 -1.96 -8.78
N ARG A 216 17.19 -1.52 -8.76
CA ARG A 216 16.71 -0.44 -9.64
C ARG A 216 17.47 0.87 -9.44
N VAL A 217 17.80 1.20 -8.19
CA VAL A 217 18.62 2.38 -7.90
C VAL A 217 20.03 2.20 -8.45
N GLY A 218 20.66 1.03 -8.25
CA GLY A 218 21.97 0.70 -8.81
C GLY A 218 22.02 0.81 -10.33
N GLU A 219 20.98 0.34 -11.03
CA GLU A 219 20.81 0.50 -12.48
C GLU A 219 20.73 1.99 -12.87
N ALA A 220 19.95 2.79 -12.14
CA ALA A 220 19.75 4.20 -12.43
C ALA A 220 21.02 5.05 -12.23
N VAL A 221 21.84 4.71 -11.21
CA VAL A 221 23.11 5.41 -10.91
C VAL A 221 24.35 4.75 -11.54
N LYS A 222 24.14 3.63 -12.25
CA LYS A 222 25.21 2.82 -12.88
C LYS A 222 26.27 2.35 -11.89
N GLU A 223 25.84 1.88 -10.71
CA GLU A 223 26.72 1.35 -9.66
C GLU A 223 26.66 -0.19 -9.60
N PRO A 224 27.58 -0.90 -10.28
CA PRO A 224 27.54 -2.36 -10.37
C PRO A 224 27.66 -3.08 -9.03
N ARG A 225 28.43 -2.50 -8.08
CA ARG A 225 28.60 -3.10 -6.75
C ARG A 225 27.29 -3.11 -5.95
N LEU A 226 26.50 -2.05 -6.06
CA LEU A 226 25.17 -1.98 -5.44
C LEU A 226 24.22 -3.01 -6.04
N MET A 227 24.24 -3.15 -7.38
CA MET A 227 23.43 -4.14 -8.08
C MET A 227 23.78 -5.57 -7.63
N GLN A 228 25.05 -5.91 -7.60
CA GLN A 228 25.53 -7.23 -7.16
C GLN A 228 25.16 -7.53 -5.70
N ALA A 229 25.31 -6.55 -4.80
CA ALA A 229 24.94 -6.69 -3.40
C ALA A 229 23.41 -6.89 -3.23
N ALA A 230 22.60 -6.18 -4.02
CA ALA A 230 21.14 -6.31 -4.02
C ALA A 230 20.70 -7.68 -4.56
N GLU A 231 21.33 -8.20 -5.62
CA GLU A 231 21.06 -9.53 -6.16
C GLU A 231 21.43 -10.63 -5.15
N ALA A 232 22.57 -10.50 -4.48
CA ALA A 232 22.97 -11.42 -3.42
C ALA A 232 21.96 -11.45 -2.26
N LEU A 233 21.41 -10.28 -1.86
CA LEU A 233 20.35 -10.21 -0.86
C LEU A 233 19.08 -10.88 -1.37
N THR A 234 18.70 -10.66 -2.64
CA THR A 234 17.53 -11.33 -3.25
C THR A 234 17.65 -12.86 -3.16
N ALA A 235 18.78 -13.41 -3.53
CA ALA A 235 19.03 -14.87 -3.46
C ALA A 235 18.86 -15.39 -2.02
N CYS A 236 19.41 -14.69 -1.01
CA CYS A 236 19.26 -15.07 0.39
C CYS A 236 17.81 -15.03 0.88
N THR A 237 16.98 -14.08 0.42
CA THR A 237 15.58 -13.99 0.85
C THR A 237 14.70 -15.09 0.25
N GLN A 238 15.12 -15.74 -0.82
CA GLN A 238 14.41 -16.85 -1.47
C GLN A 238 14.76 -18.21 -0.86
N THR A 239 15.87 -18.32 -0.15
CA THR A 239 16.33 -19.56 0.49
C THR A 239 15.59 -19.79 1.80
N ASP A 240 15.36 -21.06 2.16
CA ASP A 240 14.82 -21.40 3.48
C ASP A 240 15.78 -21.01 4.59
N MET A 241 15.26 -20.23 5.56
CA MET A 241 16.04 -19.67 6.66
C MET A 241 16.15 -20.61 7.87
N ALA A 242 15.74 -21.87 7.76
CA ALA A 242 15.68 -22.81 8.88
C ALA A 242 17.08 -23.22 9.44
N GLY A 243 18.18 -22.86 8.75
CA GLY A 243 19.54 -23.18 9.18
C GLY A 243 20.31 -21.96 9.74
N SER A 244 21.11 -22.18 10.77
CA SER A 244 21.97 -21.12 11.36
C SER A 244 22.94 -20.49 10.35
N GLY A 245 23.39 -21.25 9.35
CA GLY A 245 24.24 -20.77 8.26
C GLY A 245 23.54 -19.80 7.31
N ALA A 246 22.26 -20.04 6.98
CA ALA A 246 21.49 -19.16 6.10
C ALA A 246 21.28 -17.77 6.73
N ARG A 247 21.09 -17.74 8.04
CA ARG A 247 20.93 -16.47 8.78
C ARG A 247 22.25 -15.68 8.82
N ALA A 248 23.37 -16.34 9.09
CA ALA A 248 24.68 -15.69 9.10
C ALA A 248 25.03 -15.10 7.72
N GLU A 249 24.71 -15.82 6.64
CA GLU A 249 24.90 -15.33 5.28
C GLU A 249 23.99 -14.14 4.98
N LEU A 250 22.71 -14.14 5.41
CA LEU A 250 21.82 -13.01 5.25
C LEU A 250 22.37 -11.76 5.95
N VAL A 251 22.81 -11.86 7.20
CA VAL A 251 23.42 -10.74 7.95
C VAL A 251 24.63 -10.20 7.19
N LYS A 252 25.52 -11.06 6.71
CA LYS A 252 26.67 -10.65 5.90
C LYS A 252 26.28 -9.87 4.64
N ARG A 253 25.19 -10.26 3.95
CA ARG A 253 24.69 -9.54 2.77
C ARG A 253 24.08 -8.18 3.14
N ILE A 254 23.41 -8.12 4.28
CA ILE A 254 22.88 -6.86 4.82
C ILE A 254 24.04 -5.91 5.14
N ASP A 255 25.08 -6.38 5.84
CA ASP A 255 26.25 -5.56 6.19
C ASP A 255 26.97 -5.01 4.95
N ALA A 256 27.09 -5.81 3.89
CA ALA A 256 27.64 -5.34 2.62
C ALA A 256 26.82 -4.18 2.02
N LEU A 257 25.49 -4.20 2.15
CA LEU A 257 24.62 -3.11 1.70
C LEU A 257 24.73 -1.87 2.61
N MET A 258 24.92 -2.05 3.91
CA MET A 258 25.12 -0.93 4.84
C MET A 258 26.35 -0.10 4.51
N GLY A 259 27.37 -0.66 3.84
CA GLY A 259 28.51 0.09 3.33
C GLY A 259 28.19 1.20 2.32
N PHE A 260 26.99 1.19 1.73
CA PHE A 260 26.50 2.26 0.84
C PHE A 260 25.78 3.40 1.59
N MET A 261 25.59 3.31 2.93
CA MET A 261 25.05 4.41 3.71
C MET A 261 26.10 5.51 3.91
N SER A 262 25.71 6.78 3.73
CA SER A 262 26.56 7.90 4.10
C SER A 262 26.75 7.97 5.62
N ALA A 263 27.91 8.48 6.09
CA ALA A 263 28.22 8.62 7.51
C ALA A 263 27.18 9.46 8.28
N GLU A 264 26.60 10.49 7.65
CA GLU A 264 25.51 11.31 8.21
C GLU A 264 24.21 10.54 8.42
N GLU A 265 23.91 9.57 7.58
CA GLU A 265 22.70 8.76 7.66
C GLU A 265 22.83 7.63 8.69
N ALA A 266 24.03 7.10 8.86
CA ALA A 266 24.33 6.10 9.88
C ALA A 266 24.09 6.64 11.30
N GLY A 267 24.44 7.91 11.56
CA GLY A 267 24.24 8.58 12.84
C GLY A 267 22.80 8.99 13.18
N ARG A 268 21.92 9.19 12.16
CA ARG A 268 20.48 9.50 12.37
C ARG A 268 19.60 8.26 12.58
N ALA A 269 20.14 7.09 12.38
CA ALA A 269 19.44 5.81 12.45
C ALA A 269 19.88 4.96 13.67
N ALA A 270 20.77 5.46 14.50
CA ALA A 270 21.14 4.96 15.81
C ALA A 270 20.34 5.65 16.91
#